data_bfcef4a2a3ccdcb699ec87fd553f4083
#
_entry.id   bfcef4a2a3ccdcb699ec87fd553f4083
#
_cell.length_a   1.000
_cell.length_b   1.000
_cell.length_c   1.000
_cell.angle_alpha   90.00
_cell.angle_beta   90.00
_cell.angle_gamma   90.00
#
_symmetry.space_group_name_H-M   'P 1'
#
loop_
_entity.id
_entity.type
_entity.pdbx_description
1 polymer ?
#
loop_
_entity_poly.entity_id
_entity_poly.type
_entity_poly.pdbx_seq_one_letter_code
_entity_poly.pdbx_strand_id
1 'polypeptide(L)'
;MRKIQQGFTLIELMIVVAIIGILAAVALPAYQDYTVRAKMSEVMLAASACRTSITEIFQSGGTPPGANNWGCENTGSQTSKYVNLITTDDNGKVAVSTTGGLPSGNVTLVPLSGGAPAVSTNLSVGPIAIQGWRCGLSGDGTNISAKYLPGSCRGV
;
A
#
# COMPACT_ATOMS: atom_id res chain seq x y z
N MET A 1 47.51 37.56 23.56
CA MET A 1 47.95 36.67 22.47
C MET A 1 46.81 36.54 21.45
N ARG A 2 46.97 37.06 20.23
CA ARG A 2 45.97 36.90 19.15
C ARG A 2 46.09 35.47 18.60
N LYS A 3 45.05 34.66 18.72
CA LYS A 3 44.96 33.36 18.03
C LYS A 3 44.80 33.62 16.52
N ILE A 4 45.74 33.14 15.72
CA ILE A 4 45.67 33.19 14.26
C ILE A 4 44.60 32.17 13.84
N GLN A 5 43.52 32.64 13.26
CA GLN A 5 42.49 31.78 12.67
C GLN A 5 43.03 31.23 11.33
N GLN A 6 43.27 29.97 11.27
CA GLN A 6 43.61 29.31 10.00
C GLN A 6 42.32 29.11 9.18
N GLY A 7 42.29 29.72 8.01
CA GLY A 7 41.17 29.60 7.07
C GLY A 7 41.27 28.33 6.24
N PHE A 8 40.12 27.79 5.84
CA PHE A 8 40.02 26.66 4.89
C PHE A 8 40.56 27.07 3.51
N THR A 9 41.29 26.17 2.85
CA THR A 9 41.71 26.39 1.47
C THR A 9 40.54 26.15 0.52
N LEU A 10 40.50 26.86 -0.60
CA LEU A 10 39.46 26.73 -1.60
C LEU A 10 39.40 25.29 -2.19
N ILE A 11 40.57 24.66 -2.34
CA ILE A 11 40.66 23.30 -2.86
C ILE A 11 40.11 22.24 -1.90
N GLU A 12 40.30 22.40 -0.58
CA GLU A 12 39.71 21.52 0.43
C GLU A 12 38.18 21.58 0.37
N LEU A 13 37.60 22.78 0.22
CA LEU A 13 36.17 22.93 0.10
C LEU A 13 35.65 22.27 -1.20
N MET A 14 36.35 22.50 -2.34
CA MET A 14 35.94 21.91 -3.64
C MET A 14 35.93 20.40 -3.62
N ILE A 15 36.94 19.75 -3.03
CA ILE A 15 36.99 18.29 -2.94
C ILE A 15 35.83 17.76 -2.10
N VAL A 16 35.55 18.39 -0.95
CA VAL A 16 34.47 17.96 -0.07
C VAL A 16 33.10 18.04 -0.75
N VAL A 17 32.79 19.17 -1.40
CA VAL A 17 31.49 19.29 -2.10
C VAL A 17 31.38 18.35 -3.28
N ALA A 18 32.47 18.06 -3.99
CA ALA A 18 32.46 17.08 -5.07
C ALA A 18 32.13 15.67 -4.56
N ILE A 19 32.76 15.25 -3.46
CA ILE A 19 32.49 13.93 -2.84
C ILE A 19 31.04 13.85 -2.34
N ILE A 20 30.52 14.89 -1.66
CA ILE A 20 29.15 14.96 -1.21
C ILE A 20 28.18 14.88 -2.39
N GLY A 21 28.47 15.57 -3.49
CA GLY A 21 27.65 15.56 -4.70
C GLY A 21 27.53 14.15 -5.30
N ILE A 22 28.64 13.42 -5.39
CA ILE A 22 28.66 12.04 -5.90
C ILE A 22 27.86 11.11 -4.98
N LEU A 23 28.08 11.18 -3.66
CA LEU A 23 27.36 10.36 -2.68
C LEU A 23 25.86 10.68 -2.68
N ALA A 24 25.48 11.96 -2.74
CA ALA A 24 24.09 12.38 -2.78
C ALA A 24 23.37 11.90 -4.06
N ALA A 25 24.04 11.92 -5.21
CA ALA A 25 23.46 11.46 -6.48
C ALA A 25 23.01 9.99 -6.43
N VAL A 26 23.68 9.14 -5.66
CA VAL A 26 23.34 7.72 -5.49
C VAL A 26 22.35 7.52 -4.33
N ALA A 27 22.53 8.25 -3.23
CA ALA A 27 21.74 8.03 -2.02
C ALA A 27 20.32 8.58 -2.10
N LEU A 28 20.09 9.73 -2.74
CA LEU A 28 18.79 10.39 -2.79
C LEU A 28 17.70 9.54 -3.47
N PRO A 29 17.92 8.93 -4.64
CA PRO A 29 16.89 8.10 -5.29
C PRO A 29 16.53 6.88 -4.43
N ALA A 30 17.51 6.22 -3.83
CA ALA A 30 17.29 5.07 -2.96
C ALA A 30 16.48 5.45 -1.71
N TYR A 31 16.79 6.60 -1.11
CA TYR A 31 16.04 7.12 0.03
C TYR A 31 14.59 7.44 -0.32
N GLN A 32 14.33 8.02 -1.49
CA GLN A 32 12.97 8.30 -1.96
C GLN A 32 12.15 7.01 -2.13
N ASP A 33 12.69 5.99 -2.78
CA ASP A 33 12.01 4.71 -2.94
C ASP A 33 11.73 4.03 -1.59
N TYR A 34 12.66 4.12 -0.63
CA TYR A 34 12.46 3.60 0.71
C TYR A 34 11.35 4.33 1.46
N THR A 35 11.33 5.67 1.40
CA THR A 35 10.28 6.47 2.06
C THR A 35 8.91 6.24 1.46
N VAL A 36 8.80 6.09 0.14
CA VAL A 36 7.54 5.72 -0.54
C VAL A 36 7.06 4.35 -0.06
N ARG A 37 7.95 3.36 0.02
CA ARG A 37 7.60 2.02 0.51
C ARG A 37 7.14 2.03 1.97
N ALA A 38 7.76 2.83 2.82
CA ALA A 38 7.34 3.00 4.21
C ALA A 38 5.93 3.60 4.32
N LYS A 39 5.61 4.61 3.50
CA LYS A 39 4.26 5.20 3.42
C LYS A 39 3.23 4.21 2.85
N MET A 40 3.63 3.38 1.89
CA MET A 40 2.75 2.33 1.35
C MET A 40 2.36 1.29 2.41
N SER A 41 3.16 1.08 3.44
CA SER A 41 2.79 0.21 4.56
C SER A 41 1.55 0.71 5.33
N GLU A 42 1.35 2.03 5.42
CA GLU A 42 0.13 2.61 6.01
C GLU A 42 -1.10 2.32 5.13
N VAL A 43 -0.95 2.43 3.80
CA VAL A 43 -2.02 2.07 2.86
C VAL A 43 -2.42 0.61 3.02
N MET A 44 -1.43 -0.29 3.18
CA MET A 44 -1.68 -1.71 3.39
C MET A 44 -2.32 -2.01 4.74
N LEU A 45 -1.96 -1.25 5.79
CA LEU A 45 -2.60 -1.38 7.10
C LEU A 45 -4.08 -0.99 7.04
N ALA A 46 -4.40 0.11 6.36
CA ALA A 46 -5.78 0.54 6.14
C ALA A 46 -6.59 -0.51 5.34
N ALA A 47 -6.00 -1.05 4.28
CA ALA A 47 -6.62 -2.15 3.52
C ALA A 47 -6.85 -3.41 4.38
N SER A 48 -5.93 -3.69 5.31
CA SER A 48 -6.01 -4.87 6.18
C SER A 48 -7.15 -4.79 7.19
N ALA A 49 -7.65 -3.61 7.53
CA ALA A 49 -8.83 -3.46 8.37
C ALA A 49 -10.06 -4.14 7.74
N CYS A 50 -10.20 -4.09 6.42
CA CYS A 50 -11.29 -4.74 5.70
C CYS A 50 -11.24 -6.28 5.77
N ARG A 51 -10.07 -6.87 6.00
CA ARG A 51 -9.94 -8.33 6.04
C ARG A 51 -10.84 -8.96 7.10
N THR A 52 -10.91 -8.35 8.29
CA THR A 52 -11.71 -8.87 9.39
C THR A 52 -13.19 -8.85 9.06
N SER A 53 -13.75 -7.69 8.70
CA SER A 53 -15.17 -7.55 8.37
C SER A 53 -15.58 -8.47 7.21
N ILE A 54 -14.79 -8.51 6.16
CA ILE A 54 -15.09 -9.36 4.99
C ILE A 54 -15.01 -10.85 5.35
N THR A 55 -13.99 -11.25 6.13
CA THR A 55 -13.86 -12.63 6.58
C THR A 55 -15.03 -13.06 7.45
N GLU A 56 -15.48 -12.18 8.36
CA GLU A 56 -16.66 -12.43 9.22
C GLU A 56 -17.93 -12.63 8.40
N ILE A 57 -18.16 -11.79 7.39
CA ILE A 57 -19.32 -11.90 6.49
C ILE A 57 -19.27 -13.24 5.73
N PHE A 58 -18.12 -13.60 5.17
CA PHE A 58 -17.98 -14.88 4.48
C PHE A 58 -18.18 -16.08 5.40
N GLN A 59 -17.71 -16.00 6.64
CA GLN A 59 -17.88 -17.08 7.63
C GLN A 59 -19.28 -17.17 8.21
N SER A 60 -20.01 -16.07 8.31
CA SER A 60 -21.39 -16.07 8.79
C SER A 60 -22.37 -16.57 7.74
N GLY A 61 -22.05 -16.44 6.46
CA GLY A 61 -22.97 -16.76 5.36
C GLY A 61 -24.13 -15.78 5.25
N GLY A 62 -25.08 -16.07 4.38
CA GLY A 62 -26.28 -15.27 4.20
C GLY A 62 -26.33 -14.49 2.88
N THR A 63 -26.99 -13.35 2.88
CA THR A 63 -27.14 -12.53 1.67
C THR A 63 -25.86 -11.74 1.39
N PRO A 64 -25.32 -11.80 0.16
CA PRO A 64 -24.17 -10.97 -0.21
C PRO A 64 -24.45 -9.48 -0.01
N PRO A 65 -23.55 -8.72 0.63
CA PRO A 65 -23.80 -7.30 0.92
C PRO A 65 -23.85 -6.41 -0.32
N GLY A 66 -23.13 -6.81 -1.39
CA GLY A 66 -22.91 -6.01 -2.57
C GLY A 66 -21.75 -5.02 -2.45
N ALA A 67 -21.39 -4.38 -3.55
CA ALA A 67 -20.28 -3.44 -3.60
C ALA A 67 -20.44 -2.30 -2.61
N ASN A 68 -19.35 -1.95 -1.94
CA ASN A 68 -19.24 -0.89 -0.91
C ASN A 68 -20.18 -1.04 0.31
N ASN A 69 -20.59 -2.29 0.63
CA ASN A 69 -21.44 -2.60 1.79
C ASN A 69 -20.85 -3.67 2.71
N TRP A 70 -19.55 -3.92 2.67
CA TRP A 70 -18.86 -4.93 3.52
C TRP A 70 -18.49 -4.40 4.90
N GLY A 71 -18.84 -3.12 5.21
CA GLY A 71 -18.71 -2.53 6.54
C GLY A 71 -17.31 -2.02 6.91
N CYS A 72 -16.43 -1.86 5.95
CA CYS A 72 -15.06 -1.35 6.16
C CYS A 72 -14.65 -0.25 5.18
N GLU A 73 -15.55 0.13 4.31
CA GLU A 73 -15.29 1.10 3.26
C GLU A 73 -15.26 2.53 3.77
N ASN A 74 -14.53 3.37 3.05
CA ASN A 74 -14.65 4.81 3.16
C ASN A 74 -14.70 5.40 1.74
N THR A 75 -15.92 5.71 1.31
CA THR A 75 -16.20 6.23 -0.04
C THR A 75 -16.45 7.74 -0.04
N GLY A 76 -16.57 8.37 1.13
CA GLY A 76 -17.02 9.76 1.26
C GLY A 76 -15.91 10.79 1.41
N SER A 77 -14.75 10.43 1.94
CA SER A 77 -13.65 11.37 2.21
C SER A 77 -12.31 10.65 2.36
N GLN A 78 -11.23 11.43 2.28
CA GLN A 78 -9.88 10.92 2.52
C GLN A 78 -9.76 10.30 3.93
N THR A 79 -9.33 9.04 4.00
CA THR A 79 -9.23 8.28 5.26
C THR A 79 -8.00 8.68 6.07
N SER A 80 -6.87 8.88 5.41
CA SER A 80 -5.61 9.29 6.04
C SER A 80 -4.77 10.13 5.08
N LYS A 81 -3.60 10.57 5.54
CA LYS A 81 -2.67 11.35 4.71
C LYS A 81 -2.29 10.65 3.40
N TYR A 82 -2.27 9.32 3.38
CA TYR A 82 -1.81 8.52 2.23
C TYR A 82 -2.90 7.67 1.61
N VAL A 83 -4.06 7.56 2.26
CA VAL A 83 -5.23 6.78 1.81
C VAL A 83 -6.34 7.73 1.42
N ASN A 84 -6.71 7.71 0.16
CA ASN A 84 -7.83 8.52 -0.33
C ASN A 84 -9.17 7.82 -0.04
N LEU A 85 -9.45 6.72 -0.73
CA LEU A 85 -10.69 5.96 -0.60
C LEU A 85 -10.39 4.48 -0.37
N ILE A 86 -11.30 3.81 0.32
CA ILE A 86 -11.35 2.36 0.45
C ILE A 86 -12.71 1.93 -0.11
N THR A 87 -12.67 1.13 -1.16
CA THR A 87 -13.87 0.59 -1.81
C THR A 87 -13.82 -0.92 -1.87
N THR A 88 -14.98 -1.55 -1.95
CA THR A 88 -15.09 -3.00 -2.16
C THR A 88 -15.98 -3.30 -3.36
N ASP A 89 -15.71 -4.42 -4.03
CA ASP A 89 -16.61 -4.94 -5.08
C ASP A 89 -17.63 -5.93 -4.50
N ASP A 90 -18.47 -6.47 -5.38
CA ASP A 90 -19.51 -7.45 -4.99
C ASP A 90 -18.95 -8.71 -4.35
N ASN A 91 -17.71 -9.09 -4.61
CA ASN A 91 -17.06 -10.27 -4.10
C ASN A 91 -16.12 -10.00 -2.90
N GLY A 92 -16.18 -8.79 -2.33
CA GLY A 92 -15.34 -8.43 -1.20
C GLY A 92 -13.88 -8.16 -1.58
N LYS A 93 -13.56 -7.92 -2.86
CA LYS A 93 -12.25 -7.42 -3.24
C LYS A 93 -12.13 -5.98 -2.78
N VAL A 94 -11.13 -5.71 -1.96
CA VAL A 94 -10.83 -4.37 -1.46
C VAL A 94 -9.94 -3.63 -2.46
N ALA A 95 -10.25 -2.39 -2.77
CA ALA A 95 -9.38 -1.50 -3.53
C ALA A 95 -9.13 -0.23 -2.72
N VAL A 96 -7.86 0.08 -2.48
CA VAL A 96 -7.42 1.27 -1.76
C VAL A 96 -6.72 2.21 -2.70
N SER A 97 -7.26 3.41 -2.86
CA SER A 97 -6.63 4.46 -3.67
C SER A 97 -5.66 5.30 -2.84
N THR A 98 -4.51 5.61 -3.44
CA THR A 98 -3.43 6.36 -2.80
C THR A 98 -3.53 7.86 -3.01
N THR A 99 -2.96 8.63 -2.07
CA THR A 99 -2.85 10.11 -2.11
C THR A 99 -1.58 10.57 -1.39
N GLY A 100 -1.43 11.84 -1.08
CA GLY A 100 -0.37 12.37 -0.20
C GLY A 100 1.03 12.28 -0.75
N GLY A 101 1.20 12.40 -2.07
CA GLY A 101 2.52 12.35 -2.72
C GLY A 101 3.06 10.93 -2.90
N LEU A 102 2.20 9.92 -2.75
CA LEU A 102 2.45 8.56 -3.22
C LEU A 102 2.18 8.46 -4.73
N PRO A 103 2.74 7.45 -5.43
CA PRO A 103 2.33 7.14 -6.79
C PRO A 103 0.80 6.97 -6.85
N SER A 104 0.15 7.72 -7.73
CA SER A 104 -1.29 7.65 -7.90
C SER A 104 -1.71 6.29 -8.42
N GLY A 105 -2.70 5.67 -7.77
CA GLY A 105 -3.19 4.37 -8.19
C GLY A 105 -3.93 3.64 -7.09
N ASN A 106 -4.25 2.38 -7.38
CA ASN A 106 -4.94 1.49 -6.47
C ASN A 106 -4.09 0.29 -6.12
N VAL A 107 -4.20 -0.15 -4.89
CA VAL A 107 -3.74 -1.47 -4.44
C VAL A 107 -4.95 -2.31 -4.09
N THR A 108 -4.98 -3.55 -4.55
CA THR A 108 -6.11 -4.45 -4.31
C THR A 108 -5.74 -5.61 -3.39
N LEU A 109 -6.73 -6.02 -2.58
CA LEU A 109 -6.70 -7.24 -1.78
C LEU A 109 -7.90 -8.08 -2.17
N VAL A 110 -7.66 -9.34 -2.49
CA VAL A 110 -8.68 -10.29 -2.92
C VAL A 110 -8.78 -11.42 -1.91
N PRO A 111 -9.97 -11.69 -1.32
CA PRO A 111 -10.18 -12.84 -0.46
C PRO A 111 -10.10 -14.13 -1.28
N LEU A 112 -9.46 -15.16 -0.74
CA LEU A 112 -9.29 -16.46 -1.39
C LEU A 112 -9.99 -17.56 -0.61
N SER A 113 -10.72 -18.40 -1.34
CA SER A 113 -11.30 -19.64 -0.85
C SER A 113 -10.93 -20.79 -1.81
N GLY A 114 -10.37 -21.88 -1.28
CA GLY A 114 -9.91 -22.99 -2.11
C GLY A 114 -8.81 -22.63 -3.13
N GLY A 115 -8.01 -21.59 -2.85
CA GLY A 115 -6.94 -21.12 -3.73
C GLY A 115 -7.40 -20.21 -4.88
N ALA A 116 -8.70 -19.95 -5.02
CA ALA A 116 -9.29 -19.05 -6.01
C ALA A 116 -9.93 -17.82 -5.33
N PRO A 117 -10.18 -16.72 -6.06
CA PRO A 117 -10.97 -15.62 -5.54
C PRO A 117 -12.32 -16.09 -5.00
N ALA A 118 -12.67 -15.65 -3.79
CA ALA A 118 -13.96 -15.97 -3.19
C ALA A 118 -15.11 -15.31 -4.01
N VAL A 119 -16.22 -16.01 -4.13
CA VAL A 119 -17.40 -15.56 -4.88
C VAL A 119 -18.55 -15.36 -3.90
N SER A 120 -19.04 -14.13 -3.78
CA SER A 120 -20.06 -13.76 -2.79
C SER A 120 -21.41 -14.43 -3.01
N THR A 121 -21.76 -14.76 -4.26
CA THR A 121 -23.02 -15.47 -4.57
C THR A 121 -23.13 -16.83 -3.86
N ASN A 122 -22.00 -17.44 -3.52
CA ASN A 122 -21.97 -18.70 -2.78
C ASN A 122 -22.33 -18.54 -1.30
N LEU A 123 -22.37 -17.31 -0.77
CA LEU A 123 -22.81 -17.01 0.61
C LEU A 123 -24.25 -17.43 0.88
N SER A 124 -25.11 -17.34 -0.14
CA SER A 124 -26.52 -17.78 -0.03
C SER A 124 -26.68 -19.29 0.13
N VAL A 125 -25.64 -20.07 -0.22
CA VAL A 125 -25.62 -21.52 -0.05
C VAL A 125 -25.11 -21.91 1.35
N GLY A 126 -24.23 -21.09 1.93
CA GLY A 126 -23.67 -21.32 3.26
C GLY A 126 -22.38 -20.54 3.53
N PRO A 127 -21.85 -20.70 4.76
CA PRO A 127 -20.58 -20.08 5.14
C PRO A 127 -19.41 -20.48 4.23
N ILE A 128 -18.55 -19.53 3.92
CA ILE A 128 -17.34 -19.74 3.11
C ILE A 128 -16.10 -19.45 3.95
N ALA A 129 -15.19 -20.41 4.03
CA ALA A 129 -13.92 -20.22 4.71
C ALA A 129 -12.95 -19.42 3.82
N ILE A 130 -12.56 -18.24 4.26
CA ILE A 130 -11.47 -17.47 3.66
C ILE A 130 -10.14 -18.03 4.20
N GLN A 131 -9.34 -18.63 3.31
CA GLN A 131 -8.08 -19.30 3.65
C GLN A 131 -6.87 -18.38 3.47
N GLY A 132 -7.03 -17.29 2.72
CA GLY A 132 -5.93 -16.37 2.44
C GLY A 132 -6.39 -15.11 1.75
N TRP A 133 -5.42 -14.22 1.52
CA TRP A 133 -5.63 -12.96 0.83
C TRP A 133 -4.52 -12.73 -0.18
N ARG A 134 -4.89 -12.50 -1.42
CA ARG A 134 -3.95 -12.11 -2.47
C ARG A 134 -3.87 -10.59 -2.54
N CYS A 135 -2.66 -10.05 -2.60
CA CYS A 135 -2.42 -8.62 -2.56
C CYS A 135 -1.50 -8.17 -3.68
N GLY A 136 -1.86 -7.07 -4.34
CA GLY A 136 -0.96 -6.40 -5.26
C GLY A 136 -0.83 -7.01 -6.64
N LEU A 137 -1.70 -7.95 -7.02
CA LEU A 137 -1.69 -8.53 -8.36
C LEU A 137 -2.29 -7.53 -9.36
N SER A 138 -1.59 -7.29 -10.47
CA SER A 138 -2.07 -6.39 -11.53
C SER A 138 -3.36 -6.88 -12.19
N GLY A 139 -3.52 -8.19 -12.34
CA GLY A 139 -4.74 -8.81 -12.85
C GLY A 139 -5.99 -8.56 -11.98
N ASP A 140 -5.81 -8.24 -10.70
CA ASP A 140 -6.90 -7.89 -9.79
C ASP A 140 -7.24 -6.38 -9.80
N GLY A 141 -6.50 -5.58 -10.56
CA GLY A 141 -6.68 -4.13 -10.68
C GLY A 141 -5.68 -3.29 -9.87
N THR A 142 -4.62 -3.90 -9.32
CA THR A 142 -3.49 -3.13 -8.78
C THR A 142 -2.72 -2.50 -9.93
N ASN A 143 -2.56 -1.18 -9.90
CA ASN A 143 -1.81 -0.42 -10.89
C ASN A 143 -0.60 0.35 -10.32
N ILE A 144 -0.31 0.17 -9.04
CA ILE A 144 0.90 0.68 -8.41
C ILE A 144 2.05 -0.31 -8.67
N SER A 145 3.20 0.23 -9.05
CA SER A 145 4.39 -0.59 -9.33
C SER A 145 4.81 -1.42 -8.11
N ALA A 146 5.08 -2.71 -8.32
CA ALA A 146 5.48 -3.65 -7.28
C ALA A 146 6.74 -3.22 -6.50
N LYS A 147 7.59 -2.34 -7.08
CA LYS A 147 8.77 -1.80 -6.40
C LYS A 147 8.42 -0.99 -5.15
N TYR A 148 7.24 -0.37 -5.10
CA TYR A 148 6.75 0.42 -3.99
C TYR A 148 5.94 -0.40 -2.97
N LEU A 149 5.50 -1.60 -3.34
CA LEU A 149 4.72 -2.45 -2.47
C LEU A 149 5.62 -3.23 -1.49
N PRO A 150 5.16 -3.46 -0.26
CA PRO A 150 5.85 -4.34 0.69
C PRO A 150 5.94 -5.77 0.13
N GLY A 151 6.91 -6.55 0.61
CA GLY A 151 7.16 -7.91 0.12
C GLY A 151 5.94 -8.84 0.20
N SER A 152 5.07 -8.63 1.19
CA SER A 152 3.82 -9.39 1.38
C SER A 152 2.69 -9.02 0.41
N CYS A 153 2.88 -8.01 -0.46
CA CYS A 153 1.85 -7.48 -1.35
C CYS A 153 2.40 -7.20 -2.75
N ARG A 154 2.99 -8.19 -3.39
CA ARG A 154 3.58 -8.07 -4.73
C ARG A 154 2.96 -8.98 -5.78
N GLY A 155 1.73 -9.42 -5.54
CA GLY A 155 0.98 -10.22 -6.51
C GLY A 155 1.43 -11.69 -6.60
N VAL A 156 1.88 -12.27 -5.49
CA VAL A 156 2.16 -13.70 -5.34
C VAL A 156 0.96 -14.43 -4.79
#